data_83401dfe397e4dccc68f8902b5e13d9e
#
_entry.id   83401dfe397e4dccc68f8902b5e13d9e
#
_cell.length_a   1.000
_cell.length_b   1.000
_cell.length_c   1.000
_cell.angle_alpha   90.00
_cell.angle_beta   90.00
_cell.angle_gamma   90.00
#
_symmetry.space_group_name_H-M   'P 1'
#
loop_
_entity.id
_entity.type
_entity.pdbx_description
1 polymer ?
#
loop_
_entity_poly.entity_id
_entity_poly.type
_entity_poly.pdbx_seq_one_letter_code
_entity_poly.pdbx_strand_id
1 'polypeptide(L)'
;NGETMWDAADPATQRESEIRKKRLHFGLVFQNFNLFPQYTALQNVMLAGELLAKERPDYRANKKAVHAQLEQQARELLAQMGLSERADHYPHQLSGGQQQRVAIARALALRPDILCFDEPTSALDPELTGEVLRVLRELADRKTTMIIVTHEMHFARDVADRILFMDGGVVVEEGPAKQLIDHPREQRTKQFLAHYAE
;
A
#
# COMPACT_ATOMS: atom_id res chain seq x y z
N ASN A 1 6.53 -1.12 17.33
CA ASN A 1 7.43 -2.10 17.98
C ASN A 1 8.54 -1.44 18.83
N GLY A 2 8.76 -0.10 18.73
CA GLY A 2 9.80 0.60 19.50
C GLY A 2 11.23 0.39 19.01
N GLU A 3 11.44 -0.34 17.93
CA GLU A 3 12.78 -0.53 17.34
C GLU A 3 13.13 0.64 16.42
N THR A 4 14.33 1.22 16.60
CA THR A 4 14.86 2.26 15.73
C THR A 4 15.11 1.70 14.34
N MET A 5 14.50 2.27 13.32
CA MET A 5 14.66 1.83 11.94
C MET A 5 16.04 2.20 11.39
N TRP A 6 16.47 3.43 11.63
CA TRP A 6 17.76 3.97 11.23
C TRP A 6 18.15 5.11 12.18
N ASP A 7 19.41 5.15 12.60
CA ASP A 7 19.98 6.22 13.41
C ASP A 7 21.36 6.57 12.86
N ALA A 8 21.58 7.87 12.57
CA ALA A 8 22.85 8.37 12.08
C ALA A 8 24.00 8.19 13.10
N ALA A 9 23.68 8.11 14.39
CA ALA A 9 24.64 7.92 15.47
C ALA A 9 24.94 6.44 15.77
N ASP A 10 24.12 5.50 15.28
CA ASP A 10 24.30 4.05 15.52
C ASP A 10 24.62 3.29 14.23
N PRO A 11 25.91 2.96 13.96
CA PRO A 11 26.32 2.19 12.78
C PRO A 11 25.67 0.82 12.65
N ALA A 12 25.17 0.22 13.74
CA ALA A 12 24.49 -1.07 13.68
C ALA A 12 23.18 -0.97 12.92
N THR A 13 22.46 0.15 13.04
CA THR A 13 21.20 0.41 12.34
C THR A 13 21.38 0.73 10.86
N GLN A 14 22.62 1.06 10.44
CA GLN A 14 22.97 1.47 9.07
C GLN A 14 23.37 0.29 8.17
N ARG A 15 23.49 -0.92 8.71
CA ARG A 15 23.82 -2.10 7.93
C ARG A 15 22.70 -2.44 6.97
N GLU A 16 23.00 -2.60 5.68
CA GLU A 16 21.98 -2.89 4.63
C GLU A 16 21.15 -4.14 4.95
N SER A 17 21.77 -5.17 5.55
CA SER A 17 21.05 -6.37 5.99
C SER A 17 19.98 -6.10 7.06
N GLU A 18 20.26 -5.19 8.00
CA GLU A 18 19.32 -4.79 9.04
C GLU A 18 18.23 -3.87 8.50
N ILE A 19 18.61 -2.89 7.67
CA ILE A 19 17.65 -2.02 6.98
C ILE A 19 16.68 -2.86 6.13
N ARG A 20 17.19 -3.84 5.40
CA ARG A 20 16.38 -4.74 4.56
C ARG A 20 15.35 -5.52 5.38
N LYS A 21 15.73 -6.06 6.54
CA LYS A 21 14.80 -6.75 7.44
C LYS A 21 13.70 -5.80 7.92
N LYS A 22 14.08 -4.60 8.35
CA LYS A 22 13.13 -3.59 8.85
C LYS A 22 12.18 -3.06 7.76
N ARG A 23 12.66 -2.97 6.51
CA ARG A 23 11.81 -2.61 5.36
C ARG A 23 10.65 -3.60 5.13
N LEU A 24 10.78 -4.86 5.55
CA LEU A 24 9.70 -5.85 5.41
C LEU A 24 8.48 -5.54 6.30
N HIS A 25 8.63 -4.69 7.31
CA HIS A 25 7.49 -4.19 8.09
C HIS A 25 6.59 -3.21 7.32
N PHE A 26 7.05 -2.72 6.16
CA PHE A 26 6.34 -1.73 5.35
C PHE A 26 5.97 -2.31 3.99
N GLY A 27 4.70 -2.22 3.63
CA GLY A 27 4.23 -2.43 2.26
C GLY A 27 4.06 -1.09 1.58
N LEU A 28 4.64 -0.91 0.38
CA LEU A 28 4.56 0.33 -0.38
C LEU A 28 3.71 0.12 -1.63
N VAL A 29 2.77 1.03 -1.84
CA VAL A 29 1.93 1.10 -3.04
C VAL A 29 2.10 2.50 -3.62
N PHE A 30 2.64 2.56 -4.83
CA PHE A 30 2.96 3.80 -5.53
C PHE A 30 1.83 4.25 -6.45
N GLN A 31 1.82 5.51 -6.82
CA GLN A 31 0.95 6.12 -7.81
C GLN A 31 0.97 5.38 -9.16
N ASN A 32 2.17 5.11 -9.68
CA ASN A 32 2.38 4.33 -10.89
C ASN A 32 2.53 2.86 -10.50
N PHE A 33 1.53 2.10 -10.44
CA PHE A 33 1.40 0.68 -10.06
C PHE A 33 2.71 -0.13 -9.93
N ASN A 34 3.75 0.19 -10.69
CA ASN A 34 5.09 -0.40 -10.69
C ASN A 34 5.07 -1.94 -10.73
N LEU A 35 4.16 -2.50 -11.54
CA LEU A 35 4.13 -3.92 -11.81
C LEU A 35 5.27 -4.31 -12.76
N PHE A 36 5.82 -5.50 -12.57
CA PHE A 36 6.79 -6.06 -13.47
C PHE A 36 6.07 -6.53 -14.74
N PRO A 37 6.33 -5.92 -15.92
CA PRO A 37 5.54 -6.18 -17.13
C PRO A 37 5.72 -7.58 -17.70
N GLN A 38 6.83 -8.24 -17.37
CA GLN A 38 7.15 -9.61 -17.80
C GLN A 38 6.49 -10.69 -16.93
N TYR A 39 5.83 -10.31 -15.84
CA TYR A 39 5.16 -11.23 -14.92
C TYR A 39 3.64 -11.05 -14.98
N THR A 40 2.91 -12.15 -14.81
CA THR A 40 1.45 -12.12 -14.63
C THR A 40 1.08 -11.45 -13.31
N ALA A 41 -0.21 -11.16 -13.09
CA ALA A 41 -0.70 -10.65 -11.81
C ALA A 41 -0.31 -11.58 -10.65
N LEU A 42 -0.50 -12.87 -10.81
CA LEU A 42 -0.12 -13.88 -9.83
C LEU A 42 1.38 -13.84 -9.52
N GLN A 43 2.21 -13.84 -10.55
CA GLN A 43 3.66 -13.80 -10.40
C GLN A 43 4.16 -12.51 -9.76
N ASN A 44 3.52 -11.35 -10.06
CA ASN A 44 3.82 -10.08 -9.40
C ASN A 44 3.57 -10.17 -7.88
N VAL A 45 2.48 -10.81 -7.46
CA VAL A 45 2.15 -10.98 -6.04
C VAL A 45 3.10 -11.97 -5.36
N MET A 46 3.49 -13.05 -6.02
CA MET A 46 4.37 -14.09 -5.48
C MET A 46 5.83 -13.67 -5.33
N LEU A 47 6.31 -12.75 -6.19
CA LEU A 47 7.74 -12.48 -6.41
C LEU A 47 8.53 -12.23 -5.12
N ALA A 48 8.05 -11.35 -4.26
CA ALA A 48 8.76 -11.00 -3.04
C ALA A 48 8.85 -12.18 -2.05
N GLY A 49 7.76 -12.94 -1.92
CA GLY A 49 7.74 -14.17 -1.12
C GLY A 49 8.71 -15.24 -1.64
N GLU A 50 8.80 -15.40 -2.97
CA GLU A 50 9.77 -16.33 -3.57
C GLU A 50 11.22 -15.91 -3.32
N LEU A 51 11.51 -14.60 -3.40
CA LEU A 51 12.86 -14.09 -3.15
C LEU A 51 13.27 -14.33 -1.69
N LEU A 52 12.39 -14.04 -0.73
CA LEU A 52 12.65 -14.30 0.68
C LEU A 52 12.78 -15.81 0.97
N ALA A 53 11.94 -16.63 0.35
CA ALA A 53 12.01 -18.07 0.54
C ALA A 53 13.36 -18.66 0.06
N LYS A 54 13.94 -18.13 -1.03
CA LYS A 54 15.24 -18.57 -1.57
C LYS A 54 16.41 -18.34 -0.58
N GLU A 55 16.28 -17.41 0.36
CA GLU A 55 17.28 -17.13 1.39
C GLU A 55 17.26 -18.17 2.53
N ARG A 56 16.20 -18.97 2.62
CA ARG A 56 16.04 -19.98 3.69
C ARG A 56 16.93 -21.20 3.42
N PRO A 57 17.61 -21.74 4.45
CA PRO A 57 18.48 -22.91 4.29
C PRO A 57 17.76 -24.15 3.75
N ASP A 58 16.49 -24.33 4.14
CA ASP A 58 15.63 -25.47 3.80
C ASP A 58 14.93 -25.34 2.44
N TYR A 59 15.08 -24.20 1.73
CA TYR A 59 14.33 -23.90 0.51
C TYR A 59 14.49 -24.97 -0.57
N ARG A 60 15.74 -25.45 -0.80
CA ARG A 60 16.02 -26.45 -1.86
C ARG A 60 15.26 -27.75 -1.65
N ALA A 61 15.15 -28.21 -0.41
CA ALA A 61 14.43 -29.43 -0.06
C ALA A 61 12.91 -29.26 -0.17
N ASN A 62 12.40 -28.05 0.12
CA ASN A 62 10.96 -27.75 0.23
C ASN A 62 10.41 -26.91 -0.92
N LYS A 63 11.18 -26.71 -2.01
CA LYS A 63 10.86 -25.77 -3.09
C LYS A 63 9.42 -25.89 -3.61
N LYS A 64 8.96 -27.13 -3.90
CA LYS A 64 7.62 -27.37 -4.44
C LYS A 64 6.52 -26.98 -3.45
N ALA A 65 6.68 -27.34 -2.19
CA ALA A 65 5.71 -27.02 -1.13
C ALA A 65 5.65 -25.50 -0.88
N VAL A 66 6.80 -24.85 -0.81
CA VAL A 66 6.90 -23.40 -0.64
C VAL A 66 6.24 -22.68 -1.81
N HIS A 67 6.51 -23.08 -3.06
CA HIS A 67 5.90 -22.47 -4.24
C HIS A 67 4.38 -22.64 -4.23
N ALA A 68 3.86 -23.84 -3.94
CA ALA A 68 2.42 -24.09 -3.85
C ALA A 68 1.75 -23.23 -2.76
N GLN A 69 2.40 -23.07 -1.62
CA GLN A 69 1.90 -22.21 -0.54
C GLN A 69 1.84 -20.74 -0.95
N LEU A 70 2.90 -20.23 -1.59
CA LEU A 70 2.94 -18.84 -2.07
C LEU A 70 1.90 -18.60 -3.16
N GLU A 71 1.73 -19.56 -4.08
CA GLU A 71 0.72 -19.49 -5.13
C GLU A 71 -0.69 -19.43 -4.53
N GLN A 72 -1.01 -20.31 -3.58
CA GLN A 72 -2.31 -20.29 -2.90
C GLN A 72 -2.56 -18.94 -2.21
N GLN A 73 -1.60 -18.43 -1.44
CA GLN A 73 -1.72 -17.14 -0.76
C GLN A 73 -1.92 -15.98 -1.77
N ALA A 74 -1.19 -16.00 -2.88
CA ALA A 74 -1.32 -14.98 -3.90
C ALA A 74 -2.69 -15.03 -4.60
N ARG A 75 -3.23 -16.22 -4.89
CA ARG A 75 -4.58 -16.40 -5.45
C ARG A 75 -5.66 -15.91 -4.47
N GLU A 76 -5.51 -16.20 -3.18
CA GLU A 76 -6.41 -15.69 -2.14
C GLU A 76 -6.41 -14.16 -2.06
N LEU A 77 -5.23 -13.52 -2.13
CA LEU A 77 -5.10 -12.07 -2.15
C LEU A 77 -5.73 -11.47 -3.42
N LEU A 78 -5.48 -12.06 -4.58
CA LEU A 78 -6.10 -11.62 -5.83
C LEU A 78 -7.63 -11.78 -5.79
N ALA A 79 -8.14 -12.85 -5.19
CA ALA A 79 -9.57 -13.04 -5.00
C ALA A 79 -10.18 -11.96 -4.10
N GLN A 80 -9.51 -11.59 -2.99
CA GLN A 80 -9.92 -10.48 -2.13
C GLN A 80 -9.96 -9.13 -2.88
N MET A 81 -9.10 -8.97 -3.89
CA MET A 81 -9.09 -7.80 -4.77
C MET A 81 -10.10 -7.89 -5.93
N GLY A 82 -10.91 -8.97 -6.01
CA GLY A 82 -11.85 -9.20 -7.10
C GLY A 82 -11.16 -9.53 -8.44
N LEU A 83 -9.99 -10.16 -8.40
CA LEU A 83 -9.14 -10.44 -9.56
C LEU A 83 -8.87 -11.93 -9.80
N SER A 84 -9.73 -12.83 -9.31
CA SER A 84 -9.57 -14.29 -9.48
C SER A 84 -9.37 -14.68 -10.94
N GLU A 85 -10.21 -14.17 -11.84
CA GLU A 85 -10.19 -14.45 -13.28
C GLU A 85 -9.04 -13.73 -14.02
N ARG A 86 -8.31 -12.89 -13.33
CA ARG A 86 -7.21 -12.08 -13.89
C ARG A 86 -5.83 -12.48 -13.40
N ALA A 87 -5.73 -13.55 -12.62
CA ALA A 87 -4.48 -14.02 -12.01
C ALA A 87 -3.37 -14.27 -13.05
N ASP A 88 -3.72 -14.83 -14.19
CA ASP A 88 -2.77 -15.20 -15.25
C ASP A 88 -2.60 -14.12 -16.34
N HIS A 89 -3.20 -12.93 -16.16
CA HIS A 89 -3.06 -11.79 -17.07
C HIS A 89 -1.79 -10.99 -16.78
N TYR A 90 -1.17 -10.49 -17.84
CA TYR A 90 -0.04 -9.56 -17.77
C TYR A 90 -0.53 -8.13 -17.51
N PRO A 91 0.31 -7.22 -16.96
CA PRO A 91 -0.09 -5.85 -16.67
C PRO A 91 -0.75 -5.11 -17.84
N HIS A 92 -0.25 -5.28 -19.07
CA HIS A 92 -0.81 -4.64 -20.27
C HIS A 92 -2.22 -5.15 -20.65
N GLN A 93 -2.68 -6.26 -20.06
CA GLN A 93 -4.02 -6.82 -20.26
C GLN A 93 -5.00 -6.40 -19.16
N LEU A 94 -4.56 -5.58 -18.20
CA LEU A 94 -5.33 -5.14 -17.04
C LEU A 94 -5.63 -3.64 -17.15
N SER A 95 -6.84 -3.23 -16.72
CA SER A 95 -7.14 -1.81 -16.54
C SER A 95 -6.27 -1.19 -15.45
N GLY A 96 -6.17 0.14 -15.41
CA GLY A 96 -5.42 0.85 -14.37
C GLY A 96 -5.86 0.47 -12.95
N GLY A 97 -7.16 0.43 -12.70
CA GLY A 97 -7.71 0.00 -11.41
C GLY A 97 -7.41 -1.47 -11.07
N GLN A 98 -7.38 -2.36 -12.08
CA GLN A 98 -6.94 -3.75 -11.88
C GLN A 98 -5.45 -3.82 -11.55
N GLN A 99 -4.60 -3.06 -12.26
CA GLN A 99 -3.17 -2.99 -11.97
C GLN A 99 -2.89 -2.48 -10.56
N GLN A 100 -3.61 -1.44 -10.11
CA GLN A 100 -3.48 -0.91 -8.75
C GLN A 100 -3.89 -1.94 -7.71
N ARG A 101 -4.98 -2.69 -7.93
CA ARG A 101 -5.39 -3.77 -7.03
C ARG A 101 -4.38 -4.92 -6.99
N VAL A 102 -3.69 -5.23 -8.08
CA VAL A 102 -2.55 -6.18 -8.08
C VAL A 102 -1.38 -5.61 -7.26
N ALA A 103 -1.07 -4.31 -7.37
CA ALA A 103 -0.02 -3.67 -6.58
C ALA A 103 -0.34 -3.70 -5.07
N ILE A 104 -1.60 -3.51 -4.69
CA ILE A 104 -2.07 -3.66 -3.30
C ILE A 104 -1.92 -5.12 -2.83
N ALA A 105 -2.36 -6.10 -3.62
CA ALA A 105 -2.19 -7.52 -3.31
C ALA A 105 -0.71 -7.90 -3.11
N ARG A 106 0.17 -7.38 -3.98
CA ARG A 106 1.62 -7.56 -3.87
C ARG A 106 2.19 -6.99 -2.57
N ALA A 107 1.76 -5.81 -2.16
CA ALA A 107 2.18 -5.19 -0.90
C ALA A 107 1.72 -6.01 0.31
N LEU A 108 0.50 -6.55 0.27
CA LEU A 108 -0.08 -7.41 1.33
C LEU A 108 0.59 -8.79 1.43
N ALA A 109 1.18 -9.30 0.34
CA ALA A 109 1.73 -10.66 0.28
C ALA A 109 2.83 -10.92 1.31
N LEU A 110 3.58 -9.90 1.72
CA LEU A 110 4.61 -9.97 2.76
C LEU A 110 4.06 -9.78 4.18
N ARG A 111 2.75 -9.56 4.35
CA ARG A 111 2.11 -9.30 5.65
C ARG A 111 2.79 -8.18 6.44
N PRO A 112 2.95 -6.99 5.84
CA PRO A 112 3.61 -5.88 6.51
C PRO A 112 2.79 -5.40 7.72
N ASP A 113 3.46 -4.79 8.69
CA ASP A 113 2.79 -4.15 9.84
C ASP A 113 2.09 -2.85 9.43
N ILE A 114 2.63 -2.15 8.43
CA ILE A 114 2.13 -0.86 7.95
C ILE A 114 2.09 -0.86 6.42
N LEU A 115 0.97 -0.44 5.85
CA LEU A 115 0.84 -0.16 4.42
C LEU A 115 0.95 1.34 4.16
N CYS A 116 1.84 1.72 3.25
CA CYS A 116 2.01 3.09 2.81
C CYS A 116 1.50 3.23 1.38
N PHE A 117 0.61 4.18 1.15
CA PHE A 117 0.03 4.49 -0.14
C PHE A 117 0.43 5.90 -0.56
N ASP A 118 1.01 6.03 -1.73
CA ASP A 118 1.38 7.30 -2.33
C ASP A 118 0.44 7.58 -3.51
N GLU A 119 -0.58 8.41 -3.27
CA GLU A 119 -1.62 8.78 -4.21
C GLU A 119 -2.20 7.59 -5.01
N PRO A 120 -2.81 6.60 -4.37
CA PRO A 120 -3.18 5.33 -5.01
C PRO A 120 -4.23 5.44 -6.11
N THR A 121 -4.85 6.62 -6.29
CA THR A 121 -5.93 6.85 -7.27
C THR A 121 -5.59 7.86 -8.35
N SER A 122 -4.50 8.63 -8.21
CA SER A 122 -4.20 9.77 -9.09
C SER A 122 -3.91 9.40 -10.56
N ALA A 123 -3.51 8.16 -10.82
CA ALA A 123 -3.29 7.65 -12.18
C ALA A 123 -4.52 6.93 -12.77
N LEU A 124 -5.71 7.10 -12.17
CA LEU A 124 -6.92 6.39 -12.53
C LEU A 124 -8.02 7.34 -13.02
N ASP A 125 -8.84 6.83 -13.93
CA ASP A 125 -10.09 7.48 -14.29
C ASP A 125 -11.08 7.48 -13.11
N PRO A 126 -12.00 8.45 -13.02
CA PRO A 126 -12.96 8.56 -11.90
C PRO A 126 -13.78 7.29 -11.64
N GLU A 127 -14.16 6.55 -12.68
CA GLU A 127 -14.89 5.28 -12.53
C GLU A 127 -14.05 4.21 -11.82
N LEU A 128 -12.75 4.13 -12.13
CA LEU A 128 -11.82 3.15 -11.55
C LEU A 128 -11.35 3.55 -10.15
N THR A 129 -11.32 4.84 -9.84
CA THR A 129 -11.01 5.40 -8.52
C THR A 129 -11.90 4.77 -7.44
N GLY A 130 -13.22 4.70 -7.68
CA GLY A 130 -14.18 4.12 -6.73
C GLY A 130 -13.88 2.67 -6.35
N GLU A 131 -13.40 1.86 -7.29
CA GLU A 131 -13.03 0.45 -7.02
C GLU A 131 -11.82 0.33 -6.07
N VAL A 132 -10.81 1.18 -6.26
CA VAL A 132 -9.61 1.19 -5.41
C VAL A 132 -9.94 1.73 -4.03
N LEU A 133 -10.69 2.83 -3.93
CA LEU A 133 -11.13 3.40 -2.65
C LEU A 133 -11.97 2.40 -1.84
N ARG A 134 -12.79 1.57 -2.50
CA ARG A 134 -13.53 0.49 -1.82
C ARG A 134 -12.58 -0.52 -1.18
N VAL A 135 -11.55 -0.96 -1.89
CA VAL A 135 -10.54 -1.87 -1.33
C VAL A 135 -9.85 -1.26 -0.12
N LEU A 136 -9.48 0.03 -0.18
CA LEU A 136 -8.86 0.72 0.95
C LEU A 136 -9.80 0.83 2.16
N ARG A 137 -11.11 1.05 1.96
CA ARG A 137 -12.12 0.99 3.04
C ARG A 137 -12.17 -0.39 3.68
N GLU A 138 -12.22 -1.45 2.88
CA GLU A 138 -12.23 -2.83 3.38
C GLU A 138 -10.96 -3.16 4.21
N LEU A 139 -9.81 -2.63 3.83
CA LEU A 139 -8.57 -2.75 4.61
C LEU A 139 -8.64 -1.97 5.94
N ALA A 140 -9.22 -0.77 5.93
CA ALA A 140 -9.44 0.02 7.14
C ALA A 140 -10.41 -0.68 8.12
N ASP A 141 -11.49 -1.25 7.61
CA ASP A 141 -12.47 -2.00 8.40
C ASP A 141 -11.84 -3.21 9.11
N ARG A 142 -10.84 -3.82 8.48
CA ARG A 142 -10.02 -4.91 9.06
C ARG A 142 -8.95 -4.41 10.03
N LYS A 143 -8.92 -3.11 10.36
CA LYS A 143 -7.94 -2.48 11.26
C LYS A 143 -6.50 -2.59 10.77
N THR A 144 -6.30 -2.61 9.47
CA THR A 144 -4.96 -2.53 8.88
C THR A 144 -4.37 -1.15 9.15
N THR A 145 -3.16 -1.08 9.69
CA THR A 145 -2.46 0.19 9.87
C THR A 145 -2.01 0.73 8.52
N MET A 146 -2.45 1.93 8.17
CA MET A 146 -2.17 2.54 6.87
C MET A 146 -1.72 3.99 7.02
N ILE A 147 -0.78 4.40 6.16
CA ILE A 147 -0.43 5.80 5.91
C ILE A 147 -0.77 6.07 4.45
N ILE A 148 -1.66 7.02 4.20
CA ILE A 148 -2.17 7.29 2.85
C ILE A 148 -1.93 8.77 2.51
N VAL A 149 -1.15 9.02 1.47
CA VAL A 149 -1.08 10.33 0.82
C VAL A 149 -2.17 10.36 -0.24
N THR A 150 -3.09 11.32 -0.16
CA THR A 150 -4.25 11.38 -1.06
C THR A 150 -4.80 12.79 -1.18
N HIS A 151 -5.43 13.07 -2.32
CA HIS A 151 -6.26 14.24 -2.57
C HIS A 151 -7.77 13.92 -2.52
N GLU A 152 -8.15 12.69 -2.20
CA GLU A 152 -9.53 12.25 -2.06
C GLU A 152 -10.08 12.65 -0.68
N MET A 153 -10.52 13.90 -0.54
CA MET A 153 -10.86 14.48 0.77
C MET A 153 -12.06 13.79 1.44
N HIS A 154 -13.08 13.42 0.66
CA HIS A 154 -14.24 12.69 1.19
C HIS A 154 -13.83 11.31 1.72
N PHE A 155 -12.97 10.60 0.98
CA PHE A 155 -12.45 9.32 1.43
C PHE A 155 -11.62 9.48 2.71
N ALA A 156 -10.71 10.45 2.75
CA ALA A 156 -9.88 10.72 3.92
C ALA A 156 -10.71 11.04 5.17
N ARG A 157 -11.76 11.90 5.02
CA ARG A 157 -12.71 12.25 6.08
C ARG A 157 -13.41 11.04 6.70
N ASP A 158 -13.84 10.11 5.83
CA ASP A 158 -14.71 8.99 6.25
C ASP A 158 -13.92 7.78 6.76
N VAL A 159 -12.67 7.61 6.31
CA VAL A 159 -11.88 6.39 6.55
C VAL A 159 -10.72 6.62 7.52
N ALA A 160 -10.08 7.78 7.49
CA ALA A 160 -8.91 8.01 8.33
C ALA A 160 -9.31 8.31 9.79
N ASP A 161 -8.52 7.78 10.73
CA ASP A 161 -8.64 8.16 12.15
C ASP A 161 -8.08 9.58 12.37
N ARG A 162 -6.94 9.90 11.72
CA ARG A 162 -6.23 11.18 11.82
C ARG A 162 -5.77 11.65 10.46
N ILE A 163 -5.73 12.95 10.28
CA ILE A 163 -5.18 13.61 9.10
C ILE A 163 -4.07 14.57 9.53
N LEU A 164 -3.00 14.59 8.74
CA LEU A 164 -1.93 15.59 8.79
C LEU A 164 -2.01 16.39 7.50
N PHE A 165 -2.32 17.67 7.60
CA PHE A 165 -2.26 18.59 6.46
C PHE A 165 -0.86 19.19 6.39
N MET A 166 -0.19 19.00 5.26
CA MET A 166 1.18 19.47 5.03
C MET A 166 1.21 20.51 3.90
N ASP A 167 1.96 21.57 4.12
CA ASP A 167 2.24 22.60 3.10
C ASP A 167 3.66 23.14 3.29
N GLY A 168 4.36 23.40 2.18
CA GLY A 168 5.73 23.92 2.24
C GLY A 168 6.73 23.04 3.01
N GLY A 169 6.50 21.72 3.09
CA GLY A 169 7.38 20.77 3.79
C GLY A 169 7.19 20.68 5.30
N VAL A 170 6.17 21.34 5.85
CA VAL A 170 5.85 21.30 7.29
C VAL A 170 4.41 20.83 7.52
N VAL A 171 4.16 20.26 8.70
CA VAL A 171 2.80 19.97 9.15
C VAL A 171 2.15 21.27 9.60
N VAL A 172 1.12 21.71 8.88
CA VAL A 172 0.36 22.94 9.16
C VAL A 172 -0.72 22.67 10.19
N GLU A 173 -1.44 21.57 10.02
CA GLU A 173 -2.53 21.17 10.92
C GLU A 173 -2.61 19.66 11.02
N GLU A 174 -2.92 19.16 12.22
CA GLU A 174 -3.22 17.74 12.42
C GLU A 174 -4.40 17.56 13.38
N GLY A 175 -5.14 16.46 13.20
CA GLY A 175 -6.26 16.16 14.06
C GLY A 175 -7.09 14.96 13.64
N PRO A 176 -8.18 14.66 14.36
CA PRO A 176 -9.17 13.68 13.93
C PRO A 176 -9.73 14.05 12.55
N ALA A 177 -9.86 13.07 11.65
CA ALA A 177 -10.17 13.30 10.24
C ALA A 177 -11.42 14.16 10.02
N LYS A 178 -12.54 13.80 10.64
CA LYS A 178 -13.80 14.55 10.50
C LYS A 178 -13.66 15.99 11.02
N GLN A 179 -12.99 16.19 12.15
CA GLN A 179 -12.82 17.52 12.72
C GLN A 179 -11.96 18.41 11.82
N LEU A 180 -10.86 17.88 11.27
CA LEU A 180 -9.96 18.64 10.42
C LEU A 180 -10.62 19.02 9.09
N ILE A 181 -11.38 18.12 8.48
CA ILE A 181 -12.05 18.37 7.20
C ILE A 181 -13.27 19.29 7.39
N ASP A 182 -14.13 19.02 8.38
CA ASP A 182 -15.39 19.76 8.57
C ASP A 182 -15.18 21.12 9.26
N HIS A 183 -14.18 21.21 10.15
CA HIS A 183 -13.93 22.37 10.98
C HIS A 183 -12.43 22.70 11.08
N PRO A 184 -11.76 22.99 9.95
CA PRO A 184 -10.33 23.33 9.94
C PRO A 184 -10.07 24.60 10.75
N ARG A 185 -8.97 24.63 11.49
CA ARG A 185 -8.58 25.77 12.34
C ARG A 185 -7.67 26.72 11.58
N GLU A 186 -6.66 26.16 10.91
CA GLU A 186 -5.65 26.92 10.22
C GLU A 186 -6.16 27.55 8.91
N GLN A 187 -5.81 28.81 8.66
CA GLN A 187 -6.27 29.54 7.48
C GLN A 187 -5.84 28.85 6.17
N ARG A 188 -4.65 28.26 6.16
CA ARG A 188 -4.12 27.57 4.99
C ARG A 188 -4.88 26.28 4.70
N THR A 189 -5.26 25.53 5.74
CA THR A 189 -6.13 24.34 5.62
C THR A 189 -7.50 24.72 5.07
N LYS A 190 -8.11 25.82 5.56
CA LYS A 190 -9.39 26.33 5.04
C LYS A 190 -9.33 26.67 3.57
N GLN A 191 -8.27 27.36 3.15
CA GLN A 191 -8.07 27.73 1.74
C GLN A 191 -7.93 26.49 0.86
N PHE A 192 -7.19 25.48 1.31
CA PHE A 192 -7.01 24.24 0.56
C PHE A 192 -8.35 23.50 0.43
N LEU A 193 -9.05 23.29 1.53
CA LEU A 193 -10.31 22.52 1.54
C LEU A 193 -11.45 23.24 0.80
N ALA A 194 -11.43 24.56 0.70
CA ALA A 194 -12.43 25.33 -0.08
C ALA A 194 -12.47 24.89 -1.57
N HIS A 195 -11.39 24.40 -2.13
CA HIS A 195 -11.35 23.88 -3.51
C HIS A 195 -12.00 22.49 -3.67
N TYR A 196 -12.35 21.81 -2.58
CA TYR A 196 -12.97 20.48 -2.57
C TYR A 196 -14.40 20.51 -1.99
N ALA A 197 -14.94 21.67 -1.72
CA ALA A 197 -16.26 21.87 -1.12
C ALA A 197 -17.42 21.97 -2.15
N GLU A 198 -17.15 21.70 -3.47
CA GLU A 198 -18.15 21.72 -4.53
C GLU A 198 -18.69 20.31 -4.84
#